data_3fdca2ccfa9d789712e2b1f8b068e387
#
_entry.id   3fdca2ccfa9d789712e2b1f8b068e387
#
_cell.length_a   1.000
_cell.length_b   1.000
_cell.length_c   1.000
_cell.angle_alpha   90.00
_cell.angle_beta   90.00
_cell.angle_gamma   90.00
#
_symmetry.space_group_name_H-M   'P 1'
#
loop_
_entity.id
_entity.type
_entity.pdbx_description
1 polymer ?
#
loop_
_entity_poly.entity_id
_entity_poly.type
_entity_poly.pdbx_seq_one_letter_code
_entity_poly.pdbx_strand_id
1 'polypeptide(L)'
;TGIHVQPVDKFIMKYLRLENQRGVLIRDVEKYSPGYKTGLKVGDIILTVQGQNVNSAKDITEIIDEGFHKVGDIVKLMILRNGEKKEIDLELGDPEQNN
;
A
#
# COMPACT_ATOMS: atom_id res chain seq x y z
N THR A 1 0.11 -4.76 -8.70
CA THR A 1 0.50 -5.34 -7.40
C THR A 1 -0.53 -6.29 -6.81
N GLY A 2 -1.75 -6.30 -7.34
CA GLY A 2 -2.84 -7.12 -6.83
C GLY A 2 -3.45 -6.61 -5.53
N ILE A 3 -3.22 -5.37 -5.20
CA ILE A 3 -3.75 -4.73 -4.00
C ILE A 3 -4.87 -3.78 -4.41
N HIS A 4 -6.01 -3.88 -3.73
CA HIS A 4 -7.13 -2.97 -3.93
C HIS A 4 -7.24 -2.07 -2.71
N VAL A 5 -7.26 -0.76 -2.94
CA VAL A 5 -7.16 0.24 -1.89
C VAL A 5 -8.26 1.28 -1.99
N GLN A 6 -8.47 2.01 -0.90
CA GLN A 6 -9.34 3.17 -0.88
C GLN A 6 -8.79 4.20 0.09
N PRO A 7 -9.03 5.50 -0.15
CA PRO A 7 -8.57 6.53 0.76
C PRO A 7 -9.18 6.36 2.15
N VAL A 8 -8.42 6.72 3.17
CA VAL A 8 -8.95 6.77 4.54
C VAL A 8 -9.86 8.00 4.64
N ASP A 9 -11.15 7.77 4.86
CA ASP A 9 -12.13 8.83 5.06
C ASP A 9 -12.46 8.98 6.54
N LYS A 10 -13.38 9.88 6.86
CA LYS A 10 -13.78 10.12 8.25
C LYS A 10 -14.37 8.90 8.92
N PHE A 11 -15.12 8.09 8.19
CA PHE A 11 -15.73 6.88 8.74
C PHE A 11 -14.69 5.84 9.08
N ILE A 12 -13.75 5.61 8.16
CA ILE A 12 -12.64 4.67 8.37
C ILE A 12 -11.77 5.16 9.53
N MET A 13 -11.48 6.46 9.56
CA MET A 13 -10.69 7.05 10.64
C MET A 13 -11.32 6.76 12.00
N LYS A 14 -12.61 6.97 12.13
CA LYS A 14 -13.35 6.72 13.39
C LYS A 14 -13.43 5.22 13.70
N TYR A 15 -13.76 4.41 12.69
CA TYR A 15 -13.94 2.98 12.87
C TYR A 15 -12.65 2.30 13.33
N LEU A 16 -11.53 2.68 12.73
CA LEU A 16 -10.23 2.11 13.06
C LEU A 16 -9.49 2.89 14.15
N ARG A 17 -10.10 3.94 14.69
CA ARG A 17 -9.53 4.78 15.76
C ARG A 17 -8.18 5.37 15.38
N LEU A 18 -8.10 5.87 14.15
CA LEU A 18 -6.89 6.52 13.65
C LEU A 18 -6.80 7.96 14.17
N GLU A 19 -5.57 8.43 14.42
CA GLU A 19 -5.35 9.79 14.88
C GLU A 19 -5.57 10.82 13.77
N ASN A 20 -5.31 10.42 12.51
CA ASN A 20 -5.39 11.31 11.37
C ASN A 20 -6.15 10.68 10.22
N GLN A 21 -6.81 11.53 9.43
CA GLN A 21 -7.47 11.11 8.20
C GLN A 21 -6.42 11.14 7.08
N ARG A 22 -5.52 10.15 7.08
CA ARG A 22 -4.46 10.06 6.06
C ARG A 22 -4.20 8.60 5.72
N GLY A 23 -3.61 8.41 4.55
CA GLY A 23 -3.22 7.09 4.10
C GLY A 23 -4.27 6.40 3.25
N VAL A 24 -3.98 5.19 2.88
CA VAL A 24 -4.79 4.38 1.98
C VAL A 24 -5.03 3.03 2.63
N LEU A 25 -6.31 2.67 2.78
CA LEU A 25 -6.70 1.38 3.37
C LEU A 25 -6.63 0.29 2.33
N ILE A 26 -5.99 -0.83 2.68
CA ILE A 26 -5.99 -2.03 1.84
C ILE A 26 -7.30 -2.77 2.08
N ARG A 27 -8.16 -2.83 1.03
CA ARG A 27 -9.46 -3.52 1.06
C ARG A 27 -9.36 -4.97 0.67
N ASP A 28 -8.44 -5.29 -0.22
CA ASP A 28 -8.30 -6.64 -0.75
C ASP A 28 -6.88 -6.86 -1.23
N VAL A 29 -6.42 -8.10 -1.11
CA VAL A 29 -5.10 -8.52 -1.59
C VAL A 29 -5.30 -9.80 -2.37
N GLU A 30 -5.02 -9.77 -3.67
CA GLU A 30 -5.14 -10.95 -4.51
C GLU A 30 -4.08 -11.98 -4.13
N LYS A 31 -4.49 -13.25 -4.00
CA LYS A 31 -3.57 -14.34 -3.67
C LYS A 31 -2.44 -14.42 -4.69
N TYR A 32 -1.24 -14.67 -4.18
CA TYR A 32 -0.03 -14.85 -4.98
C TYR A 32 0.41 -13.61 -5.74
N SER A 33 -0.22 -12.47 -5.51
CA SER A 33 0.24 -11.19 -6.07
C SER A 33 1.51 -10.72 -5.36
N PRO A 34 2.27 -9.77 -5.92
CA PRO A 34 3.42 -9.20 -5.23
C PRO A 34 3.07 -8.65 -3.84
N GLY A 35 1.93 -7.97 -3.71
CA GLY A 35 1.48 -7.48 -2.40
C GLY A 35 1.22 -8.60 -1.40
N TYR A 36 0.60 -9.68 -1.85
CA TYR A 36 0.36 -10.86 -1.02
C TYR A 36 1.67 -11.49 -0.55
N LYS A 37 2.61 -11.69 -1.47
CA LYS A 37 3.91 -12.30 -1.17
C LYS A 37 4.74 -11.45 -0.20
N THR A 38 4.56 -10.14 -0.25
CA THR A 38 5.23 -9.21 0.64
C THR A 38 4.69 -9.25 2.07
N GLY A 39 3.50 -9.81 2.26
CA GLY A 39 2.88 -9.89 3.57
C GLY A 39 1.91 -8.75 3.87
N LEU A 40 1.50 -7.98 2.86
CA LEU A 40 0.46 -6.98 3.03
C LEU A 40 -0.88 -7.67 3.30
N LYS A 41 -1.67 -7.09 4.18
CA LYS A 41 -2.94 -7.68 4.61
C LYS A 41 -4.08 -6.70 4.52
N VAL A 42 -5.28 -7.23 4.34
CA VAL A 42 -6.51 -6.43 4.42
C VAL A 42 -6.55 -5.74 5.78
N GLY A 43 -6.86 -4.45 5.77
CA GLY A 43 -6.90 -3.65 6.99
C GLY A 43 -5.63 -2.84 7.24
N ASP A 44 -4.55 -3.12 6.53
CA ASP A 44 -3.34 -2.30 6.62
C ASP A 44 -3.61 -0.92 6.01
N ILE A 45 -3.00 0.10 6.61
CA ILE A 45 -3.06 1.47 6.10
C ILE A 45 -1.68 1.81 5.54
N ILE A 46 -1.60 2.11 4.25
CA ILE A 46 -0.35 2.58 3.64
C ILE A 46 -0.23 4.07 3.92
N LEU A 47 0.79 4.46 4.65
CA LEU A 47 1.03 5.84 5.02
C LEU A 47 1.97 6.54 4.05
N THR A 48 3.06 5.88 3.69
CA THR A 48 4.05 6.44 2.77
C THR A 48 4.53 5.38 1.79
N VAL A 49 4.96 5.84 0.62
CA VAL A 49 5.64 5.04 -0.40
C VAL A 49 6.92 5.77 -0.73
N GLN A 50 8.07 5.10 -0.58
CA GLN A 50 9.39 5.72 -0.80
C GLN A 50 9.54 7.01 0.00
N GLY A 51 9.03 7.03 1.23
CA GLY A 51 9.09 8.18 2.12
C GLY A 51 8.11 9.31 1.81
N GLN A 52 7.28 9.17 0.78
CA GLN A 52 6.31 10.19 0.39
C GLN A 52 4.91 9.82 0.86
N ASN A 53 4.19 10.78 1.43
CA ASN A 53 2.82 10.57 1.90
C ASN A 53 1.89 10.23 0.74
N VAL A 54 1.01 9.27 0.96
CA VAL A 54 0.00 8.87 -0.04
C VAL A 54 -1.38 8.91 0.59
N ASN A 55 -2.36 9.38 -0.19
CA ASN A 55 -3.74 9.46 0.26
C ASN A 55 -4.73 8.90 -0.78
N SER A 56 -4.19 8.32 -1.86
CA SER A 56 -5.01 7.71 -2.91
C SER A 56 -4.20 6.68 -3.68
N ALA A 57 -4.90 5.81 -4.41
CA ALA A 57 -4.23 4.87 -5.31
C ALA A 57 -3.40 5.60 -6.37
N LYS A 58 -3.89 6.74 -6.83
CA LYS A 58 -3.19 7.57 -7.81
C LYS A 58 -1.84 8.04 -7.29
N ASP A 59 -1.79 8.47 -6.03
CA ASP A 59 -0.53 8.90 -5.41
C ASP A 59 0.51 7.78 -5.46
N ILE A 60 0.10 6.56 -5.12
CA ILE A 60 0.98 5.39 -5.13
C ILE A 60 1.50 5.13 -6.54
N THR A 61 0.60 5.12 -7.52
CA THR A 61 0.94 4.88 -8.91
C THR A 61 1.91 5.93 -9.44
N GLU A 62 1.68 7.19 -9.13
CA GLU A 62 2.55 8.28 -9.56
C GLU A 62 3.96 8.15 -9.00
N ILE A 63 4.09 7.81 -7.72
CA ILE A 63 5.41 7.63 -7.09
C ILE A 63 6.17 6.50 -7.77
N ILE A 64 5.50 5.39 -8.03
CA ILE A 64 6.13 4.24 -8.68
C ILE A 64 6.54 4.59 -10.11
N ASP A 65 5.68 5.26 -10.87
CA ASP A 65 5.96 5.64 -12.26
C ASP A 65 7.09 6.68 -12.34
N GLU A 66 7.06 7.69 -11.49
CA GLU A 66 8.08 8.74 -11.48
C GLU A 66 9.45 8.23 -11.08
N GLY A 67 9.48 7.18 -10.25
CA GLY A 67 10.72 6.53 -9.85
C GLY A 67 11.32 5.60 -10.90
N PHE A 68 10.65 5.41 -12.04
CA PHE A 68 11.08 4.51 -13.12
C PHE A 68 11.38 3.09 -12.62
N HIS A 69 10.59 2.62 -11.66
CA HIS A 69 10.79 1.29 -11.08
C HIS A 69 10.51 0.18 -12.09
N LYS A 70 11.28 -0.88 -12.01
CA LYS A 70 11.21 -2.04 -12.90
C LYS A 70 10.77 -3.29 -12.13
N VAL A 71 10.44 -4.33 -12.88
CA VAL A 71 10.20 -5.66 -12.31
C VAL A 71 11.40 -6.07 -11.44
N GLY A 72 11.12 -6.51 -10.23
CA GLY A 72 12.13 -6.90 -9.26
C GLY A 72 12.62 -5.78 -8.36
N ASP A 73 12.31 -4.53 -8.68
CA ASP A 73 12.69 -3.41 -7.83
C ASP A 73 11.92 -3.46 -6.51
N ILE A 74 12.56 -2.98 -5.47
CA ILE A 74 11.97 -2.89 -4.14
C ILE A 74 11.45 -1.48 -3.91
N VAL A 75 10.20 -1.40 -3.50
CA VAL A 75 9.54 -0.13 -3.12
C VAL A 75 9.25 -0.19 -1.63
N LYS A 76 9.76 0.78 -0.88
CA LYS A 76 9.58 0.83 0.56
C LYS A 76 8.25 1.45 0.94
N LEU A 77 7.48 0.74 1.74
CA LEU A 77 6.20 1.21 2.26
C LEU A 77 6.28 1.37 3.77
N MET A 78 5.66 2.42 4.29
CA MET A 78 5.38 2.49 5.71
C MET A 78 3.89 2.26 5.87
N ILE A 79 3.54 1.24 6.65
CA ILE A 79 2.13 0.90 6.89
C ILE A 79 1.80 0.99 8.38
N LEU A 80 0.52 1.07 8.66
CA LEU A 80 -0.01 1.00 10.01
C LEU A 80 -0.83 -0.29 10.12
N ARG A 81 -0.47 -1.15 11.05
CA ARG A 81 -1.16 -2.42 11.30
C ARG A 81 -1.44 -2.52 12.80
N ASN A 82 -2.72 -2.58 13.16
CA ASN A 82 -3.13 -2.66 14.57
C ASN A 82 -2.51 -1.56 15.43
N GLY A 83 -2.44 -0.35 14.89
CA GLY A 83 -1.89 0.81 15.58
C GLY A 83 -0.37 0.91 15.59
N GLU A 84 0.33 -0.04 15.00
CA GLU A 84 1.79 -0.04 14.94
C GLU A 84 2.30 0.22 13.53
N LYS A 85 3.31 1.08 13.43
CA LYS A 85 3.99 1.35 12.16
C LYS A 85 4.93 0.20 11.82
N LYS A 86 4.88 -0.22 10.56
CA LYS A 86 5.77 -1.26 10.04
C LYS A 86 6.31 -0.83 8.69
N GLU A 87 7.59 -1.07 8.47
CA GLU A 87 8.20 -0.88 7.15
C GLU A 87 8.08 -2.20 6.38
N ILE A 88 7.58 -2.11 5.15
CA ILE A 88 7.41 -3.26 4.28
C ILE A 88 8.16 -2.98 2.98
N ASP A 89 8.93 -3.96 2.53
CA ASP A 89 9.61 -3.90 1.24
C ASP A 89 8.76 -4.65 0.21
N LEU A 90 8.16 -3.89 -0.70
CA LEU A 90 7.32 -4.45 -1.75
C LEU A 90 8.17 -4.66 -3.01
N GLU A 91 8.29 -5.90 -3.45
CA GLU A 91 8.93 -6.22 -4.72
C GLU A 91 7.91 -6.10 -5.85
N LEU A 92 8.25 -5.32 -6.88
CA LEU A 92 7.38 -5.14 -8.04
C LEU A 92 7.41 -6.38 -8.91
N GLY A 93 6.22 -6.91 -9.22
CA GLY A 93 6.08 -8.09 -10.05
C GLY A 93 5.95 -7.77 -11.53
N ASP A 94 6.13 -8.81 -12.35
CA ASP A 94 5.87 -8.75 -13.77
C ASP A 94 4.35 -8.73 -14.00
N PRO A 95 3.80 -7.73 -14.70
CA PRO A 95 2.37 -7.71 -15.00
C PRO A 95 1.86 -9.00 -15.66
N GLU A 96 2.65 -9.65 -16.47
CA GLU A 96 2.27 -10.92 -17.11
C GLU A 96 2.14 -12.06 -16.11
N GLN A 97 2.90 -12.01 -15.02
CA GLN A 97 2.85 -13.01 -13.96
C GLN A 97 1.70 -12.79 -12.98
N ASN A 98 1.08 -11.63 -13.02
CA ASN A 98 -0.01 -11.25 -12.12
C ASN A 98 -1.39 -11.57 -12.68
N ASN A 99 -1.44 -12.12 -13.84
CA ASN A 99 -2.69 -12.49 -14.51
C ASN A 99 -3.23 -13.84 -14.04
#